data_22f8c7013118549a9a9d5bb9800d50ce
#
_entry.id   22f8c7013118549a9a9d5bb9800d50ce
#
_cell.length_a   1.000
_cell.length_b   1.000
_cell.length_c   1.000
_cell.angle_alpha   90.00
_cell.angle_beta   90.00
_cell.angle_gamma   90.00
#
_symmetry.space_group_name_H-M   'P 1'
#
loop_
_entity.id
_entity.type
_entity.pdbx_description
1 polymer ?
#
loop_
_entity_poly.entity_id
_entity_poly.type
_entity_poly.pdbx_seq_one_letter_code
_entity_poly.pdbx_strand_id
1 'polypeptide(L)'
;MGDELRGENLVHLNVRFSTETELKKIQDFLYEKSGQGVSFTGLVEAMVNEVTIVTAVHNIKSNKGSKTAGVDKIKMDKYLQMPKDELILLIQSSFRNYRPKPARREYIEKSNGKKRPLGIPTVLDRIIQECVRIIIEPICEARFYPQSYGFRPYRAQKHAIRGIINVINAGCKSPDQPVWAIEGDIKGCFDNINHRLLLQKLWRIGIHDKRVLKIISQMLKAGYMENDLFHATELGTPQGGILSPLLSNVYLNDFDWYVGRMYMEPHRQCKHKGNDTRRLKWAGVTPKYNYRYADDWVILTSTEKEALRLKRVLTKYFRNRMKLELSQEKTYVTDLRTNGIH
;
A
#
# COMPACT_ATOMS: atom_id res chain seq x y z
N MET A 1 13.89 19.28 -18.19
CA MET A 1 14.87 18.36 -17.61
C MET A 1 14.25 16.96 -17.65
N GLY A 2 14.32 16.35 -18.80
CA GLY A 2 14.00 14.96 -19.08
C GLY A 2 15.28 14.27 -19.54
N ASP A 3 15.35 12.96 -19.39
CA ASP A 3 16.35 12.06 -20.01
C ASP A 3 17.73 11.91 -19.35
N GLU A 4 17.76 11.57 -18.04
CA GLU A 4 18.93 10.91 -17.46
C GLU A 4 18.52 9.79 -16.48
N LEU A 5 17.73 8.82 -16.94
CA LEU A 5 17.45 7.55 -16.26
C LEU A 5 17.49 6.39 -17.27
N ARG A 6 18.58 6.29 -18.04
CA ARG A 6 18.88 5.15 -18.91
C ARG A 6 20.11 4.40 -18.42
N GLY A 7 19.94 3.69 -17.34
CA GLY A 7 20.74 2.62 -16.83
C GLY A 7 19.82 1.76 -16.00
N GLU A 8 18.70 1.30 -16.59
CA GLU A 8 17.72 0.49 -15.87
C GLU A 8 18.39 -0.85 -15.51
N ASN A 9 18.73 -1.01 -14.22
CA ASN A 9 18.99 -2.32 -13.63
C ASN A 9 17.68 -3.13 -13.71
N LEU A 10 17.40 -3.70 -14.88
CA LEU A 10 16.23 -4.51 -15.15
C LEU A 10 16.60 -5.98 -15.02
N VAL A 11 15.91 -6.69 -14.14
CA VAL A 11 16.08 -8.14 -13.98
C VAL A 11 14.87 -8.84 -14.53
N HIS A 12 15.09 -9.76 -15.45
CA HIS A 12 14.07 -10.74 -15.85
C HIS A 12 14.11 -11.91 -14.89
N LEU A 13 13.00 -12.10 -14.16
CA LEU A 13 12.88 -13.19 -13.20
C LEU A 13 12.64 -14.50 -13.95
N ASN A 14 13.71 -15.28 -14.12
CA ASN A 14 13.62 -16.63 -14.70
C ASN A 14 13.97 -17.64 -13.61
N VAL A 15 12.98 -17.99 -12.80
CA VAL A 15 13.18 -18.83 -11.61
C VAL A 15 12.30 -20.07 -11.67
N ARG A 16 12.89 -21.22 -11.31
CA ARG A 16 12.17 -22.44 -10.99
C ARG A 16 12.38 -22.72 -9.52
N PHE A 17 11.33 -23.03 -8.82
CA PHE A 17 11.36 -23.40 -7.41
C PHE A 17 10.27 -24.42 -7.11
N SER A 18 10.56 -25.30 -6.17
CA SER A 18 9.76 -26.46 -5.83
C SER A 18 9.38 -26.55 -4.35
N THR A 19 9.92 -25.63 -3.53
CA THR A 19 9.70 -25.61 -2.08
C THR A 19 9.35 -24.20 -1.59
N GLU A 20 8.65 -24.12 -0.45
CA GLU A 20 8.36 -22.84 0.22
C GLU A 20 9.63 -22.10 0.66
N THR A 21 10.69 -22.84 1.00
CA THR A 21 11.98 -22.26 1.36
C THR A 21 12.61 -21.54 0.15
N GLU A 22 12.48 -22.12 -1.04
CA GLU A 22 12.96 -21.48 -2.26
C GLU A 22 12.10 -20.26 -2.64
N LEU A 23 10.76 -20.33 -2.48
CA LEU A 23 9.90 -19.18 -2.65
C LEU A 23 10.31 -18.02 -1.72
N LYS A 24 10.64 -18.33 -0.46
CA LYS A 24 11.14 -17.33 0.49
C LYS A 24 12.46 -16.69 0.02
N LYS A 25 13.41 -17.48 -0.48
CA LYS A 25 14.65 -16.95 -1.06
C LYS A 25 14.40 -16.00 -2.24
N ILE A 26 13.39 -16.30 -3.07
CA ILE A 26 12.99 -15.41 -4.17
C ILE A 26 12.39 -14.11 -3.63
N GLN A 27 11.54 -14.18 -2.61
CA GLN A 27 10.98 -13.00 -1.96
C GLN A 27 12.09 -12.12 -1.35
N ASP A 28 13.07 -12.70 -0.68
CA ASP A 28 14.23 -12.00 -0.12
C ASP A 28 15.08 -11.35 -1.23
N PHE A 29 15.32 -12.07 -2.33
CA PHE A 29 16.00 -11.54 -3.52
C PHE A 29 15.25 -10.34 -4.13
N LEU A 30 13.94 -10.45 -4.30
CA LEU A 30 13.11 -9.37 -4.83
C LEU A 30 13.16 -8.14 -3.91
N TYR A 31 13.07 -8.33 -2.60
CA TYR A 31 13.19 -7.27 -1.61
C TYR A 31 14.55 -6.58 -1.67
N GLU A 32 15.64 -7.34 -1.60
CA GLU A 32 17.00 -6.80 -1.62
C GLU A 32 17.28 -6.02 -2.90
N LYS A 33 17.02 -6.61 -4.06
CA LYS A 33 17.27 -5.98 -5.36
C LYS A 33 16.37 -4.77 -5.60
N SER A 34 15.10 -4.83 -5.19
CA SER A 34 14.23 -3.66 -5.23
C SER A 34 14.81 -2.52 -4.37
N GLY A 35 15.28 -2.79 -3.16
CA GLY A 35 15.95 -1.80 -2.31
C GLY A 35 17.16 -1.13 -2.97
N GLN A 36 17.86 -1.85 -3.87
CA GLN A 36 18.99 -1.35 -4.68
C GLN A 36 18.57 -0.56 -5.93
N GLY A 37 17.27 -0.40 -6.19
CA GLY A 37 16.79 0.35 -7.36
C GLY A 37 16.47 -0.52 -8.58
N VAL A 38 16.56 -1.85 -8.48
CA VAL A 38 16.29 -2.77 -9.58
C VAL A 38 14.80 -2.85 -9.87
N SER A 39 14.44 -2.95 -11.15
CA SER A 39 13.10 -3.22 -11.67
C SER A 39 12.99 -4.66 -12.19
N PHE A 40 11.76 -5.19 -12.28
CA PHE A 40 11.56 -6.61 -12.57
C PHE A 40 10.55 -6.85 -13.69
N THR A 41 10.87 -7.87 -14.51
CA THR A 41 9.97 -8.52 -15.48
C THR A 41 9.97 -10.03 -15.22
N GLY A 42 9.14 -10.80 -15.91
CA GLY A 42 9.06 -12.26 -15.70
C GLY A 42 8.39 -12.64 -14.37
N LEU A 43 7.59 -11.74 -13.79
CA LEU A 43 6.96 -11.96 -12.47
C LEU A 43 5.77 -12.92 -12.55
N VAL A 44 5.08 -13.01 -13.69
CA VAL A 44 3.93 -13.89 -13.87
C VAL A 44 4.32 -15.35 -13.71
N GLU A 45 5.50 -15.74 -14.21
CA GLU A 45 6.02 -17.10 -14.09
C GLU A 45 6.15 -17.54 -12.63
N ALA A 46 6.62 -16.64 -11.76
CA ALA A 46 6.67 -16.90 -10.33
C ALA A 46 5.28 -16.93 -9.68
N MET A 47 4.33 -16.12 -10.15
CA MET A 47 2.95 -16.10 -9.63
C MET A 47 2.18 -17.39 -9.95
N VAL A 48 2.42 -17.98 -11.12
CA VAL A 48 1.75 -19.21 -11.57
C VAL A 48 2.53 -20.48 -11.21
N ASN A 49 3.63 -20.35 -10.48
CA ASN A 49 4.37 -21.51 -9.98
C ASN A 49 3.51 -22.28 -8.97
N GLU A 50 3.62 -23.61 -8.99
CA GLU A 50 2.85 -24.50 -8.12
C GLU A 50 2.96 -24.13 -6.64
N VAL A 51 4.17 -23.88 -6.15
CA VAL A 51 4.40 -23.51 -4.73
C VAL A 51 3.70 -22.21 -4.38
N THR A 52 3.76 -21.19 -5.25
CA THR A 52 3.05 -19.92 -5.02
C THR A 52 1.55 -20.13 -4.96
N ILE A 53 0.99 -20.94 -5.87
CA ILE A 53 -0.44 -21.25 -5.91
C ILE A 53 -0.88 -21.97 -4.63
N VAL A 54 -0.17 -23.02 -4.22
CA VAL A 54 -0.46 -23.77 -2.99
C VAL A 54 -0.37 -22.86 -1.76
N THR A 55 0.67 -22.05 -1.68
CA THR A 55 0.83 -21.06 -0.60
C THR A 55 -0.33 -20.05 -0.57
N ALA A 56 -0.76 -19.56 -1.74
CA ALA A 56 -1.89 -18.64 -1.84
C ALA A 56 -3.20 -19.27 -1.36
N VAL A 57 -3.46 -20.52 -1.76
CA VAL A 57 -4.65 -21.28 -1.31
C VAL A 57 -4.62 -21.46 0.21
N HIS A 58 -3.47 -21.81 0.78
CA HIS A 58 -3.30 -21.95 2.23
C HIS A 58 -3.55 -20.63 2.97
N ASN A 59 -3.00 -19.53 2.47
CA ASN A 59 -3.20 -18.20 3.05
C ASN A 59 -4.68 -17.79 3.03
N ILE A 60 -5.37 -17.98 1.90
CA ILE A 60 -6.80 -17.65 1.79
C ILE A 60 -7.65 -18.52 2.70
N LYS A 61 -7.35 -19.82 2.81
CA LYS A 61 -8.05 -20.75 3.73
C LYS A 61 -7.97 -20.26 5.17
N SER A 62 -6.83 -19.73 5.59
CA SER A 62 -6.57 -19.29 6.96
C SER A 62 -7.26 -17.96 7.32
N ASN A 63 -7.74 -17.21 6.33
CA ASN A 63 -8.40 -15.92 6.56
C ASN A 63 -9.81 -16.07 7.14
N LYS A 64 -10.22 -15.17 8.04
CA LYS A 64 -11.56 -15.14 8.65
C LYS A 64 -12.70 -15.13 7.61
N GLY A 65 -12.49 -14.48 6.46
CA GLY A 65 -13.44 -14.41 5.35
C GLY A 65 -13.41 -15.59 4.37
N SER A 66 -12.61 -16.64 4.62
CA SER A 66 -12.43 -17.77 3.69
C SER A 66 -13.75 -18.47 3.31
N LYS A 67 -14.68 -18.61 4.26
CA LYS A 67 -15.98 -19.28 4.05
C LYS A 67 -17.01 -18.42 3.30
N THR A 68 -16.74 -17.12 3.08
CA THR A 68 -17.67 -16.21 2.43
C THR A 68 -17.53 -16.30 0.92
N ALA A 69 -18.60 -16.66 0.22
CA ALA A 69 -18.62 -16.74 -1.25
C ALA A 69 -18.77 -15.35 -1.90
N GLY A 70 -18.23 -15.19 -3.10
CA GLY A 70 -18.47 -14.05 -3.98
C GLY A 70 -19.84 -14.13 -4.70
N VAL A 71 -19.96 -13.43 -5.84
CA VAL A 71 -21.16 -13.44 -6.68
C VAL A 71 -21.48 -14.82 -7.27
N ASP A 72 -20.48 -15.69 -7.42
CA ASP A 72 -20.64 -17.04 -7.98
C ASP A 72 -21.14 -18.07 -6.96
N LYS A 73 -21.34 -17.64 -5.70
CA LYS A 73 -21.79 -18.48 -4.59
C LYS A 73 -20.85 -19.68 -4.29
N ILE A 74 -19.64 -19.69 -4.87
CA ILE A 74 -18.65 -20.76 -4.68
C ILE A 74 -17.85 -20.47 -3.41
N LYS A 75 -17.76 -21.47 -2.51
CA LYS A 75 -17.01 -21.43 -1.26
C LYS A 75 -15.62 -22.04 -1.42
N MET A 76 -14.74 -21.78 -0.45
CA MET A 76 -13.38 -22.31 -0.41
C MET A 76 -13.30 -23.83 -0.44
N ASP A 77 -14.28 -24.52 0.15
CA ASP A 77 -14.34 -25.99 0.25
C ASP A 77 -14.28 -26.65 -1.13
N LYS A 78 -14.89 -26.04 -2.17
CA LYS A 78 -14.79 -26.57 -3.56
C LYS A 78 -13.35 -26.66 -4.02
N TYR A 79 -12.54 -25.66 -3.76
CA TYR A 79 -11.13 -25.61 -4.18
C TYR A 79 -10.24 -26.53 -3.33
N LEU A 80 -10.60 -26.72 -2.05
CA LEU A 80 -9.88 -27.64 -1.16
C LEU A 80 -10.15 -29.12 -1.44
N GLN A 81 -11.30 -29.45 -2.03
CA GLN A 81 -11.67 -30.82 -2.43
C GLN A 81 -11.17 -31.17 -3.84
N MET A 82 -10.71 -30.18 -4.60
CA MET A 82 -10.22 -30.40 -5.96
C MET A 82 -8.85 -31.09 -5.92
N PRO A 83 -8.56 -32.05 -6.83
CA PRO A 83 -7.22 -32.60 -6.99
C PRO A 83 -6.20 -31.48 -7.22
N LYS A 84 -5.02 -31.61 -6.61
CA LYS A 84 -3.98 -30.57 -6.64
C LYS A 84 -3.62 -30.12 -8.05
N ASP A 85 -3.42 -31.07 -8.95
CA ASP A 85 -3.02 -30.77 -10.33
C ASP A 85 -4.12 -30.03 -11.09
N GLU A 86 -5.38 -30.41 -10.88
CA GLU A 86 -6.54 -29.74 -11.47
C GLU A 86 -6.66 -28.30 -10.97
N LEU A 87 -6.48 -28.07 -9.67
CA LEU A 87 -6.48 -26.74 -9.07
C LEU A 87 -5.36 -25.84 -9.64
N ILE A 88 -4.15 -26.39 -9.79
CA ILE A 88 -3.01 -25.68 -10.36
C ILE A 88 -3.32 -25.29 -11.81
N LEU A 89 -3.78 -26.23 -12.64
CA LEU A 89 -4.14 -25.98 -14.03
C LEU A 89 -5.26 -24.94 -14.16
N LEU A 90 -6.27 -24.99 -13.28
CA LEU A 90 -7.35 -24.00 -13.24
C LEU A 90 -6.81 -22.60 -13.00
N ILE A 91 -5.94 -22.43 -12.01
CA ILE A 91 -5.38 -21.12 -11.67
C ILE A 91 -4.44 -20.62 -12.77
N GLN A 92 -3.55 -21.47 -13.29
CA GLN A 92 -2.66 -21.15 -14.39
C GLN A 92 -3.43 -20.72 -15.66
N SER A 93 -4.50 -21.44 -16.02
CA SER A 93 -5.36 -21.09 -17.15
C SER A 93 -6.08 -19.75 -16.93
N SER A 94 -6.51 -19.50 -15.69
CA SER A 94 -7.13 -18.22 -15.31
C SER A 94 -6.17 -17.05 -15.47
N PHE A 95 -4.88 -17.19 -15.13
CA PHE A 95 -3.87 -16.15 -15.35
C PHE A 95 -3.64 -15.83 -16.84
N ARG A 96 -3.70 -16.83 -17.73
CA ARG A 96 -3.50 -16.61 -19.18
C ARG A 96 -4.56 -15.69 -19.79
N ASN A 97 -5.80 -15.80 -19.34
CA ASN A 97 -6.90 -14.97 -19.82
C ASN A 97 -7.76 -14.48 -18.65
N TYR A 98 -7.13 -13.72 -17.78
CA TYR A 98 -7.76 -13.26 -16.53
C TYR A 98 -8.96 -12.36 -16.79
N ARG A 99 -10.11 -12.79 -16.32
CA ARG A 99 -11.38 -12.04 -16.36
C ARG A 99 -12.04 -12.12 -14.99
N PRO A 100 -11.73 -11.19 -14.07
CA PRO A 100 -12.29 -11.19 -12.75
C PRO A 100 -13.81 -11.01 -12.79
N LYS A 101 -14.50 -11.69 -11.88
CA LYS A 101 -15.93 -11.44 -11.66
C LYS A 101 -16.11 -10.19 -10.81
N PRO A 102 -17.26 -9.49 -10.92
CA PRO A 102 -17.58 -8.37 -10.03
C PRO A 102 -17.56 -8.79 -8.57
N ALA A 103 -17.11 -7.90 -7.69
CA ALA A 103 -17.20 -8.15 -6.25
C ALA A 103 -18.65 -8.09 -5.77
N ARG A 104 -19.06 -8.99 -4.86
CA ARG A 104 -20.36 -8.91 -4.21
C ARG A 104 -20.35 -7.81 -3.16
N ARG A 105 -21.25 -6.84 -3.24
CA ARG A 105 -21.35 -5.73 -2.29
C ARG A 105 -22.09 -6.19 -1.03
N GLU A 106 -21.51 -5.91 0.12
CA GLU A 106 -22.08 -6.08 1.44
C GLU A 106 -21.82 -4.84 2.29
N TYR A 107 -22.62 -4.62 3.33
CA TYR A 107 -22.47 -3.48 4.21
C TYR A 107 -22.20 -3.94 5.64
N ILE A 108 -21.15 -3.38 6.24
CA ILE A 108 -20.80 -3.61 7.64
C ILE A 108 -21.06 -2.33 8.42
N GLU A 109 -21.76 -2.44 9.54
CA GLU A 109 -21.99 -1.31 10.44
C GLU A 109 -20.71 -0.89 11.14
N LYS A 110 -20.46 0.42 11.17
CA LYS A 110 -19.38 1.03 11.95
C LYS A 110 -19.91 1.36 13.35
N SER A 111 -19.00 1.53 14.33
CA SER A 111 -19.32 1.95 15.70
C SER A 111 -20.13 3.26 15.81
N ASN A 112 -20.07 4.10 14.78
CA ASN A 112 -20.81 5.36 14.68
C ASN A 112 -22.15 5.23 13.92
N GLY A 113 -22.68 4.04 13.70
CA GLY A 113 -23.93 3.76 13.00
C GLY A 113 -23.88 3.93 11.47
N LYS A 114 -22.77 4.42 10.90
CA LYS A 114 -22.60 4.51 9.45
C LYS A 114 -22.25 3.14 8.86
N LYS A 115 -22.75 2.85 7.66
CA LYS A 115 -22.44 1.62 6.93
C LYS A 115 -21.15 1.76 6.13
N ARG A 116 -20.29 0.73 6.20
CA ARG A 116 -19.08 0.62 5.38
C ARG A 116 -19.33 -0.38 4.26
N PRO A 117 -19.22 0.02 2.99
CA PRO A 117 -19.34 -0.91 1.88
C PRO A 117 -18.13 -1.85 1.83
N LEU A 118 -18.39 -3.15 1.72
CA LEU A 118 -17.36 -4.18 1.54
C LEU A 118 -17.61 -4.88 0.21
N GLY A 119 -16.58 -4.99 -0.63
CA GLY A 119 -16.61 -5.77 -1.86
C GLY A 119 -15.99 -7.14 -1.62
N ILE A 120 -16.75 -8.20 -1.83
CA ILE A 120 -16.30 -9.59 -1.64
C ILE A 120 -16.02 -10.21 -3.02
N PRO A 121 -14.74 -10.34 -3.44
CA PRO A 121 -14.38 -11.03 -4.67
C PRO A 121 -14.68 -12.53 -4.58
N THR A 122 -14.78 -13.23 -5.71
CA THR A 122 -14.89 -14.69 -5.73
C THR A 122 -13.68 -15.34 -5.06
N VAL A 123 -13.81 -16.58 -4.62
CA VAL A 123 -12.70 -17.30 -4.01
C VAL A 123 -11.54 -17.44 -5.01
N LEU A 124 -11.83 -17.73 -6.27
CA LEU A 124 -10.83 -17.82 -7.34
C LEU A 124 -10.09 -16.49 -7.51
N ASP A 125 -10.81 -15.38 -7.58
CA ASP A 125 -10.19 -14.05 -7.68
C ASP A 125 -9.32 -13.74 -6.46
N ARG A 126 -9.73 -14.14 -5.26
CA ARG A 126 -8.91 -13.97 -4.04
C ARG A 126 -7.62 -14.78 -4.10
N ILE A 127 -7.66 -16.02 -4.61
CA ILE A 127 -6.45 -16.85 -4.78
C ILE A 127 -5.52 -16.20 -5.80
N ILE A 128 -6.03 -15.71 -6.93
CA ILE A 128 -5.23 -15.01 -7.95
C ILE A 128 -4.63 -13.72 -7.37
N GLN A 129 -5.41 -12.91 -6.63
CA GLN A 129 -4.92 -11.71 -5.94
C GLN A 129 -3.80 -12.05 -4.95
N GLU A 130 -3.92 -13.16 -4.24
CA GLU A 130 -2.90 -13.61 -3.29
C GLU A 130 -1.61 -14.07 -3.99
N CYS A 131 -1.70 -14.81 -5.11
CA CYS A 131 -0.53 -15.14 -5.92
C CYS A 131 0.21 -13.87 -6.39
N VAL A 132 -0.53 -12.86 -6.84
CA VAL A 132 0.05 -11.57 -7.21
C VAL A 132 0.70 -10.90 -6.00
N ARG A 133 0.01 -10.86 -4.84
CA ARG A 133 0.52 -10.24 -3.61
C ARG A 133 1.83 -10.88 -3.14
N ILE A 134 1.90 -12.21 -3.09
CA ILE A 134 3.08 -12.97 -2.64
C ILE A 134 4.35 -12.52 -3.38
N ILE A 135 4.24 -12.22 -4.67
CA ILE A 135 5.40 -11.88 -5.52
C ILE A 135 5.70 -10.37 -5.54
N ILE A 136 4.67 -9.50 -5.56
CA ILE A 136 4.92 -8.06 -5.67
C ILE A 136 5.11 -7.35 -4.32
N GLU A 137 4.63 -7.92 -3.22
CA GLU A 137 4.75 -7.31 -1.89
C GLU A 137 6.20 -7.06 -1.47
N PRO A 138 7.15 -8.00 -1.63
CA PRO A 138 8.57 -7.76 -1.32
C PRO A 138 9.15 -6.59 -2.11
N ILE A 139 8.80 -6.48 -3.40
CA ILE A 139 9.25 -5.37 -4.27
C ILE A 139 8.74 -4.03 -3.73
N CYS A 140 7.47 -3.97 -3.34
CA CYS A 140 6.85 -2.76 -2.82
C CYS A 140 7.40 -2.40 -1.43
N GLU A 141 7.52 -3.38 -0.53
CA GLU A 141 8.00 -3.21 0.84
C GLU A 141 9.39 -2.58 0.92
N ALA A 142 10.29 -2.97 0.01
CA ALA A 142 11.64 -2.43 -0.07
C ALA A 142 11.67 -0.93 -0.43
N ARG A 143 10.60 -0.40 -1.00
CA ARG A 143 10.48 0.99 -1.48
C ARG A 143 9.57 1.86 -0.63
N PHE A 144 8.85 1.26 0.30
CA PHE A 144 7.95 2.02 1.16
C PHE A 144 8.71 2.89 2.15
N TYR A 145 8.14 4.06 2.40
CA TYR A 145 8.64 4.98 3.40
C TYR A 145 8.74 4.30 4.79
N PRO A 146 9.84 4.50 5.52
CA PRO A 146 10.08 3.78 6.78
C PRO A 146 9.01 4.01 7.86
N GLN A 147 8.38 5.19 7.90
CA GLN A 147 7.39 5.55 8.91
C GLN A 147 5.93 5.37 8.44
N SER A 148 5.71 4.50 7.45
CA SER A 148 4.40 3.98 7.07
C SER A 148 4.20 2.60 7.71
N TYR A 149 3.07 2.36 8.39
CA TYR A 149 2.88 1.18 9.26
C TYR A 149 1.66 0.33 8.91
N GLY A 150 0.56 0.90 8.46
CA GLY A 150 -0.68 0.17 8.21
C GLY A 150 -0.55 -0.87 7.09
N PHE A 151 -1.14 -2.04 7.27
CA PHE A 151 -1.18 -3.13 6.29
C PHE A 151 0.18 -3.66 5.81
N ARG A 152 1.20 -3.49 6.62
CA ARG A 152 2.57 -3.93 6.30
C ARG A 152 3.00 -5.07 7.21
N PRO A 153 3.75 -6.07 6.70
CA PRO A 153 4.25 -7.17 7.52
C PRO A 153 5.13 -6.65 8.66
N TYR A 154 5.02 -7.29 9.83
CA TYR A 154 5.79 -6.98 11.05
C TYR A 154 5.59 -5.56 11.59
N ARG A 155 4.60 -4.79 11.11
CA ARG A 155 4.28 -3.44 11.56
C ARG A 155 2.89 -3.39 12.18
N ALA A 156 2.78 -2.69 13.31
CA ALA A 156 1.53 -2.52 14.04
C ALA A 156 1.33 -1.07 14.46
N GLN A 157 0.10 -0.70 14.80
CA GLN A 157 -0.26 0.64 15.27
C GLN A 157 0.63 1.09 16.45
N LYS A 158 0.92 0.18 17.40
CA LYS A 158 1.82 0.46 18.53
C LYS A 158 3.22 0.95 18.11
N HIS A 159 3.72 0.51 16.96
CA HIS A 159 5.03 0.96 16.45
C HIS A 159 4.97 2.40 15.94
N ALA A 160 3.87 2.80 15.28
CA ALA A 160 3.64 4.19 14.86
C ALA A 160 3.54 5.09 16.09
N ILE A 161 2.71 4.73 17.08
CA ILE A 161 2.52 5.47 18.33
C ILE A 161 3.86 5.62 19.07
N ARG A 162 4.64 4.54 19.22
CA ARG A 162 5.97 4.60 19.84
C ARG A 162 6.90 5.57 19.11
N GLY A 163 6.90 5.58 17.77
CA GLY A 163 7.68 6.50 16.96
C GLY A 163 7.32 7.96 17.24
N ILE A 164 6.03 8.27 17.32
CA ILE A 164 5.49 9.59 17.64
C ILE A 164 5.92 10.03 19.05
N ILE A 165 5.70 9.18 20.06
CA ILE A 165 6.06 9.45 21.45
C ILE A 165 7.57 9.69 21.59
N ASN A 166 8.40 8.89 20.93
CA ASN A 166 9.85 9.06 20.96
C ASN A 166 10.28 10.43 20.42
N VAL A 167 9.66 10.89 19.32
CA VAL A 167 9.96 12.22 18.75
C VAL A 167 9.54 13.35 19.69
N ILE A 168 8.36 13.26 20.32
CA ILE A 168 7.88 14.25 21.26
C ILE A 168 8.81 14.31 22.48
N ASN A 169 9.14 13.15 23.06
CA ASN A 169 9.98 13.07 24.27
C ASN A 169 11.44 13.48 24.01
N ALA A 170 12.01 13.09 22.87
CA ALA A 170 13.39 13.47 22.51
C ALA A 170 13.54 14.99 22.32
N GLY A 171 12.45 15.66 21.96
CA GLY A 171 12.42 17.12 21.75
C GLY A 171 12.23 17.94 23.03
N CYS A 172 11.87 17.33 24.15
CA CYS A 172 11.38 18.01 25.37
C CYS A 172 12.26 19.13 26.00
N LYS A 173 13.47 19.35 25.48
CA LYS A 173 14.38 20.42 25.96
C LYS A 173 14.99 21.25 24.81
N SER A 174 14.48 21.10 23.58
CA SER A 174 15.01 21.79 22.41
C SER A 174 14.05 22.88 21.92
N PRO A 175 14.55 24.00 21.43
CA PRO A 175 13.71 25.01 20.74
C PRO A 175 12.96 24.45 19.53
N ASP A 176 13.46 23.35 18.96
CA ASP A 176 12.87 22.64 17.83
C ASP A 176 11.89 21.54 18.26
N GLN A 177 11.47 21.52 19.54
CA GLN A 177 10.51 20.52 20.02
C GLN A 177 9.25 20.54 19.15
N PRO A 178 8.80 19.37 18.67
CA PRO A 178 7.56 19.28 17.93
C PRO A 178 6.37 19.38 18.90
N VAL A 179 5.77 20.56 18.94
CA VAL A 179 4.64 20.90 19.81
C VAL A 179 3.34 21.11 19.03
N TRP A 180 3.39 20.96 17.72
CA TRP A 180 2.25 21.07 16.84
C TRP A 180 2.09 19.79 16.00
N ALA A 181 0.88 19.27 15.91
CA ALA A 181 0.51 18.16 15.06
C ALA A 181 -0.42 18.62 13.93
N ILE A 182 -0.22 18.05 12.74
CA ILE A 182 -1.19 18.10 11.65
C ILE A 182 -1.72 16.69 11.55
N GLU A 183 -2.97 16.49 11.91
CA GLU A 183 -3.67 15.21 11.80
C GLU A 183 -4.52 15.25 10.55
N GLY A 184 -4.56 14.16 9.79
CA GLY A 184 -5.31 14.12 8.56
C GLY A 184 -5.86 12.74 8.21
N ASP A 185 -7.06 12.77 7.63
CA ASP A 185 -7.79 11.63 7.10
C ASP A 185 -8.11 11.89 5.63
N ILE A 186 -8.04 10.83 4.80
CA ILE A 186 -8.28 10.91 3.37
C ILE A 186 -9.72 10.48 3.10
N LYS A 187 -10.53 11.40 2.52
CA LYS A 187 -11.93 11.14 2.23
C LYS A 187 -12.10 9.96 1.27
N GLY A 188 -12.65 8.84 1.77
CA GLY A 188 -12.91 7.66 0.97
C GLY A 188 -11.66 7.16 0.24
N CYS A 189 -10.54 7.01 0.93
CA CYS A 189 -9.23 6.71 0.32
C CYS A 189 -9.30 5.54 -0.66
N PHE A 190 -9.84 4.40 -0.24
CA PHE A 190 -9.93 3.21 -1.09
C PHE A 190 -10.85 3.39 -2.29
N ASP A 191 -11.92 4.18 -2.15
CA ASP A 191 -12.95 4.37 -3.17
C ASP A 191 -12.53 5.39 -4.24
N ASN A 192 -11.51 6.21 -3.96
CA ASN A 192 -11.06 7.31 -4.83
C ASN A 192 -9.67 7.10 -5.44
N ILE A 193 -9.05 5.94 -5.27
CA ILE A 193 -7.75 5.64 -5.89
C ILE A 193 -7.89 5.68 -7.42
N ASN A 194 -7.12 6.57 -8.07
CA ASN A 194 -7.09 6.66 -9.52
C ASN A 194 -6.30 5.48 -10.12
N HIS A 195 -6.96 4.65 -10.93
CA HIS A 195 -6.39 3.44 -11.50
C HIS A 195 -5.14 3.72 -12.35
N ARG A 196 -5.19 4.76 -13.21
CA ARG A 196 -4.06 5.11 -14.07
C ARG A 196 -2.83 5.53 -13.25
N LEU A 197 -3.02 6.38 -12.25
CA LEU A 197 -1.93 6.81 -11.36
C LEU A 197 -1.38 5.63 -10.56
N LEU A 198 -2.23 4.73 -10.07
CA LEU A 198 -1.79 3.52 -9.35
C LEU A 198 -0.89 2.65 -10.23
N LEU A 199 -1.29 2.37 -11.48
CA LEU A 199 -0.48 1.58 -12.40
C LEU A 199 0.87 2.26 -12.73
N GLN A 200 0.89 3.59 -12.88
CA GLN A 200 2.13 4.34 -13.05
C GLN A 200 3.04 4.25 -11.80
N LYS A 201 2.46 4.26 -10.60
CA LYS A 201 3.21 4.11 -9.35
C LYS A 201 3.78 2.70 -9.19
N LEU A 202 3.02 1.66 -9.56
CA LEU A 202 3.51 0.28 -9.60
C LEU A 202 4.68 0.13 -10.58
N TRP A 203 4.60 0.77 -11.74
CA TRP A 203 5.74 0.82 -12.67
C TRP A 203 6.97 1.49 -12.04
N ARG A 204 6.81 2.67 -11.46
CA ARG A 204 7.91 3.42 -10.81
C ARG A 204 8.54 2.67 -9.62
N ILE A 205 7.78 1.84 -8.93
CA ILE A 205 8.26 1.07 -7.80
C ILE A 205 9.11 -0.13 -8.23
N GLY A 206 9.12 -0.45 -9.55
CA GLY A 206 9.95 -1.48 -10.14
C GLY A 206 9.20 -2.68 -10.74
N ILE A 207 7.86 -2.63 -10.82
CA ILE A 207 7.07 -3.70 -11.46
C ILE A 207 6.94 -3.40 -12.95
N HIS A 208 7.93 -3.85 -13.74
CA HIS A 208 8.01 -3.62 -15.18
C HIS A 208 7.43 -4.77 -16.03
N ASP A 209 6.77 -5.74 -15.42
CA ASP A 209 6.00 -6.77 -16.14
C ASP A 209 4.61 -6.22 -16.51
N LYS A 210 4.44 -5.91 -17.81
CA LYS A 210 3.18 -5.38 -18.36
C LYS A 210 2.00 -6.35 -18.16
N ARG A 211 2.25 -7.67 -18.07
CA ARG A 211 1.22 -8.68 -17.82
C ARG A 211 0.66 -8.54 -16.42
N VAL A 212 1.54 -8.31 -15.42
CA VAL A 212 1.13 -8.05 -14.03
C VAL A 212 0.28 -6.78 -13.95
N LEU A 213 0.72 -5.70 -14.59
CA LEU A 213 -0.05 -4.44 -14.61
C LEU A 213 -1.42 -4.61 -15.29
N LYS A 214 -1.49 -5.42 -16.36
CA LYS A 214 -2.76 -5.76 -17.01
C LYS A 214 -3.67 -6.53 -16.07
N ILE A 215 -3.18 -7.54 -15.37
CA ILE A 215 -3.94 -8.32 -14.37
C ILE A 215 -4.49 -7.40 -13.27
N ILE A 216 -3.64 -6.55 -12.69
CA ILE A 216 -4.06 -5.58 -11.67
C ILE A 216 -5.11 -4.60 -12.24
N SER A 217 -4.91 -4.11 -13.46
CA SER A 217 -5.89 -3.24 -14.13
C SER A 217 -7.25 -3.92 -14.30
N GLN A 218 -7.28 -5.21 -14.63
CA GLN A 218 -8.52 -5.97 -14.74
C GLN A 218 -9.19 -6.16 -13.37
N MET A 219 -8.41 -6.43 -12.31
CA MET A 219 -8.93 -6.49 -10.93
C MET A 219 -9.59 -5.18 -10.50
N LEU A 220 -8.96 -4.05 -10.81
CA LEU A 220 -9.50 -2.72 -10.47
C LEU A 220 -10.78 -2.39 -11.22
N LYS A 221 -10.93 -2.88 -12.45
CA LYS A 221 -12.09 -2.65 -13.33
C LYS A 221 -13.20 -3.69 -13.18
N ALA A 222 -13.04 -4.68 -12.30
CA ALA A 222 -13.99 -5.76 -12.15
C ALA A 222 -15.42 -5.31 -11.77
N GLY A 223 -15.57 -4.14 -11.15
CA GLY A 223 -16.85 -3.64 -10.68
C GLY A 223 -17.38 -4.39 -9.46
N TYR A 224 -18.62 -4.10 -9.13
CA TYR A 224 -19.34 -4.81 -8.06
C TYR A 224 -20.81 -5.03 -8.41
N MET A 225 -21.38 -6.03 -7.76
CA MET A 225 -22.81 -6.35 -7.80
C MET A 225 -23.48 -5.91 -6.50
N GLU A 226 -24.55 -5.13 -6.60
CA GLU A 226 -25.37 -4.70 -5.49
C GLU A 226 -26.86 -4.86 -5.86
N ASN A 227 -27.61 -5.59 -5.06
CA ASN A 227 -29.02 -5.91 -5.35
C ASN A 227 -29.25 -6.43 -6.79
N ASP A 228 -28.38 -7.36 -7.22
CA ASP A 228 -28.36 -7.96 -8.57
C ASP A 228 -28.08 -6.97 -9.72
N LEU A 229 -27.72 -5.73 -9.43
CA LEU A 229 -27.30 -4.73 -10.42
C LEU A 229 -25.77 -4.63 -10.49
N PHE A 230 -25.23 -4.60 -11.71
CA PHE A 230 -23.82 -4.40 -11.95
C PHE A 230 -23.46 -2.91 -11.93
N HIS A 231 -22.40 -2.58 -11.18
CA HIS A 231 -21.80 -1.25 -11.10
C HIS A 231 -20.35 -1.30 -11.57
N ALA A 232 -20.05 -0.58 -12.63
CA ALA A 232 -18.68 -0.42 -13.10
C ALA A 232 -17.88 0.46 -12.13
N THR A 233 -16.56 0.20 -12.02
CA THR A 233 -15.64 1.01 -11.22
C THR A 233 -14.59 1.66 -12.11
N GLU A 234 -14.57 2.99 -12.15
CA GLU A 234 -13.53 3.78 -12.81
C GLU A 234 -12.44 4.24 -11.83
N LEU A 235 -12.77 4.27 -10.55
CA LEU A 235 -11.92 4.66 -9.44
C LEU A 235 -12.03 3.64 -8.33
N GLY A 236 -11.02 3.64 -7.46
CA GLY A 236 -11.03 2.87 -6.24
C GLY A 236 -10.47 1.45 -6.36
N THR A 237 -10.26 0.87 -5.20
CA THR A 237 -9.93 -0.55 -5.04
C THR A 237 -11.04 -1.20 -4.22
N PRO A 238 -11.48 -2.43 -4.54
CA PRO A 238 -12.54 -3.09 -3.77
C PRO A 238 -12.16 -3.17 -2.29
N GLN A 239 -12.95 -2.53 -1.42
CA GLN A 239 -12.77 -2.68 0.03
C GLN A 239 -13.10 -4.14 0.40
N GLY A 240 -12.06 -4.92 0.76
CA GLY A 240 -12.16 -6.36 1.01
C GLY A 240 -11.40 -7.24 -0.01
N GLY A 241 -10.86 -6.66 -1.06
CA GLY A 241 -9.90 -7.35 -1.93
C GLY A 241 -8.58 -7.61 -1.20
N ILE A 242 -7.97 -8.76 -1.45
CA ILE A 242 -6.71 -9.19 -0.80
C ILE A 242 -5.56 -8.25 -1.15
N LEU A 243 -5.53 -7.75 -2.37
CA LEU A 243 -4.47 -6.88 -2.87
C LEU A 243 -4.69 -5.39 -2.52
N SER A 244 -5.92 -4.99 -2.19
CA SER A 244 -6.29 -3.58 -1.99
C SER A 244 -5.46 -2.84 -0.92
N PRO A 245 -5.11 -3.44 0.24
CA PRO A 245 -4.26 -2.80 1.23
C PRO A 245 -2.85 -2.48 0.71
N LEU A 246 -2.23 -3.42 -0.02
CA LEU A 246 -0.91 -3.21 -0.64
C LEU A 246 -0.97 -2.09 -1.69
N LEU A 247 -1.98 -2.11 -2.56
CA LEU A 247 -2.18 -1.10 -3.60
C LEU A 247 -2.41 0.29 -3.02
N SER A 248 -3.14 0.39 -1.92
CA SER A 248 -3.32 1.65 -1.18
C SER A 248 -1.98 2.18 -0.65
N ASN A 249 -1.14 1.32 -0.07
CA ASN A 249 0.19 1.71 0.37
C ASN A 249 1.09 2.16 -0.79
N VAL A 250 1.06 1.47 -1.93
CA VAL A 250 1.76 1.91 -3.15
C VAL A 250 1.27 3.30 -3.59
N TYR A 251 -0.03 3.53 -3.54
CA TYR A 251 -0.61 4.81 -3.94
C TYR A 251 -0.17 5.96 -3.03
N LEU A 252 -0.19 5.76 -1.72
CA LEU A 252 0.12 6.78 -0.72
C LEU A 252 1.63 6.97 -0.48
N ASN A 253 2.48 6.05 -0.95
CA ASN A 253 3.92 6.11 -0.75
C ASN A 253 4.57 7.40 -1.29
N ASP A 254 4.04 7.97 -2.38
CA ASP A 254 4.54 9.25 -2.91
C ASP A 254 4.32 10.42 -1.93
N PHE A 255 3.19 10.42 -1.21
CA PHE A 255 2.92 11.39 -0.16
C PHE A 255 3.89 11.21 1.01
N ASP A 256 4.09 9.97 1.45
CA ASP A 256 5.00 9.68 2.56
C ASP A 256 6.42 10.17 2.24
N TRP A 257 6.94 9.85 1.05
CA TRP A 257 8.25 10.30 0.61
C TRP A 257 8.31 11.81 0.34
N TYR A 258 7.22 12.42 -0.14
CA TYR A 258 7.16 13.86 -0.34
C TYR A 258 7.39 14.62 0.98
N VAL A 259 6.73 14.21 2.05
CA VAL A 259 6.92 14.83 3.37
C VAL A 259 8.23 14.36 4.02
N GLY A 260 8.53 13.07 3.95
CA GLY A 260 9.73 12.49 4.56
C GLY A 260 11.02 13.13 4.07
N ARG A 261 11.12 13.42 2.78
CA ARG A 261 12.28 14.10 2.18
C ARG A 261 12.47 15.55 2.63
N MET A 262 11.44 16.17 3.17
CA MET A 262 11.58 17.53 3.70
C MET A 262 12.46 17.59 4.96
N TYR A 263 12.54 16.47 5.74
CA TYR A 263 13.29 16.47 6.98
C TYR A 263 13.81 15.07 7.40
N MET A 264 12.97 14.05 7.53
CA MET A 264 13.35 12.75 8.13
C MET A 264 14.26 11.92 7.21
N GLU A 265 14.02 11.97 5.92
CA GLU A 265 14.75 11.23 4.88
C GLU A 265 15.21 12.18 3.76
N PRO A 266 16.03 13.21 4.09
CA PRO A 266 16.54 14.13 3.07
C PRO A 266 17.44 13.38 2.08
N HIS A 267 17.63 13.96 0.90
CA HIS A 267 18.63 13.44 -0.02
C HIS A 267 19.99 13.48 0.67
N ARG A 268 20.60 12.31 0.84
CA ARG A 268 21.85 12.19 1.58
C ARG A 268 22.99 12.92 0.88
N GLN A 269 23.61 13.83 1.58
CA GLN A 269 24.85 14.51 1.22
C GLN A 269 25.97 14.11 2.15
N CYS A 270 25.65 13.58 3.33
CA CYS A 270 26.60 13.17 4.36
C CYS A 270 26.59 11.65 4.57
N LYS A 271 27.73 11.10 4.99
CA LYS A 271 27.87 9.66 5.32
C LYS A 271 26.89 9.23 6.43
N HIS A 272 26.63 10.09 7.39
CA HIS A 272 25.73 9.83 8.51
C HIS A 272 24.47 10.69 8.41
N LYS A 273 23.26 10.05 8.47
CA LYS A 273 21.94 10.69 8.39
C LYS A 273 21.76 11.82 9.42
N GLY A 274 22.25 11.65 10.64
CA GLY A 274 22.20 12.67 11.68
C GLY A 274 22.89 13.99 11.30
N ASN A 275 23.91 13.94 10.46
CA ASN A 275 24.60 15.13 9.96
C ASN A 275 23.73 15.89 8.94
N ASP A 276 22.99 15.17 8.07
CA ASP A 276 22.05 15.82 7.14
C ASP A 276 20.93 16.54 7.88
N THR A 277 20.36 15.91 8.92
CA THR A 277 19.34 16.54 9.77
C THR A 277 19.89 17.78 10.51
N ARG A 278 21.14 17.71 11.01
CA ARG A 278 21.81 18.85 11.66
C ARG A 278 22.03 20.01 10.68
N ARG A 279 22.43 19.72 9.44
CA ARG A 279 22.57 20.74 8.38
C ARG A 279 21.24 21.42 8.05
N LEU A 280 20.15 20.66 7.97
CA LEU A 280 18.81 21.21 7.78
C LEU A 280 18.42 22.16 8.92
N LYS A 281 18.71 21.80 10.18
CA LYS A 281 18.48 22.66 11.34
C LYS A 281 19.29 23.94 11.25
N TRP A 282 20.57 23.87 10.94
CA TRP A 282 21.44 25.04 10.76
C TRP A 282 20.98 25.95 9.62
N ALA A 283 20.39 25.36 8.56
CA ALA A 283 19.76 26.12 7.48
C ALA A 283 18.37 26.68 7.83
N GLY A 284 17.94 26.57 9.09
CA GLY A 284 16.65 27.10 9.57
C GLY A 284 15.44 26.29 9.11
N VAL A 285 15.64 25.04 8.67
CA VAL A 285 14.52 24.18 8.26
C VAL A 285 13.79 23.66 9.48
N THR A 286 12.52 24.05 9.62
CA THR A 286 11.64 23.55 10.69
C THR A 286 11.44 22.04 10.60
N PRO A 287 11.61 21.29 11.70
CA PRO A 287 11.40 19.84 11.74
C PRO A 287 10.01 19.41 11.25
N LYS A 288 9.98 18.26 10.57
CA LYS A 288 8.75 17.62 10.08
C LYS A 288 8.89 16.10 10.23
N TYR A 289 8.07 15.52 11.09
CA TYR A 289 8.08 14.10 11.37
C TYR A 289 6.77 13.48 10.91
N ASN A 290 6.82 12.70 9.81
CA ASN A 290 5.65 12.11 9.17
C ASN A 290 5.48 10.65 9.61
N TYR A 291 4.30 10.31 10.11
CA TYR A 291 3.89 8.95 10.46
C TYR A 291 2.54 8.66 9.82
N ARG A 292 2.39 7.48 9.22
CA ARG A 292 1.13 7.05 8.62
C ARG A 292 0.74 5.64 9.06
N TYR A 293 -0.53 5.45 9.36
CA TYR A 293 -1.14 4.13 9.57
C TYR A 293 -2.36 4.00 8.67
N ALA A 294 -2.25 3.23 7.58
CA ALA A 294 -3.26 3.12 6.51
C ALA A 294 -3.56 4.49 5.86
N ASP A 295 -4.76 4.99 5.99
CA ASP A 295 -5.25 6.30 5.53
C ASP A 295 -5.10 7.43 6.57
N ASP A 296 -4.91 7.08 7.84
CA ASP A 296 -4.63 8.04 8.90
C ASP A 296 -3.15 8.45 8.91
N TRP A 297 -2.87 9.74 9.01
CA TRP A 297 -1.51 10.25 9.07
C TRP A 297 -1.37 11.43 10.03
N VAL A 298 -0.20 11.56 10.60
CA VAL A 298 0.16 12.68 11.46
C VAL A 298 1.53 13.22 11.08
N ILE A 299 1.66 14.54 11.07
CA ILE A 299 2.94 15.23 10.88
C ILE A 299 3.18 16.13 12.06
N LEU A 300 4.29 15.91 12.76
CA LEU A 300 4.70 16.74 13.89
C LEU A 300 5.65 17.85 13.44
N THR A 301 5.50 19.06 13.97
CA THR A 301 6.37 20.21 13.68
C THR A 301 6.47 21.14 14.88
N SER A 302 7.44 22.08 14.86
CA SER A 302 7.75 22.92 16.01
C SER A 302 6.94 24.21 16.09
N THR A 303 6.30 24.67 15.01
CA THR A 303 5.61 25.95 14.97
C THR A 303 4.23 25.87 14.33
N GLU A 304 3.26 26.62 14.86
CA GLU A 304 1.91 26.74 14.30
C GLU A 304 1.94 27.24 12.85
N LYS A 305 2.74 28.26 12.58
CA LYS A 305 2.90 28.85 11.24
C LYS A 305 3.27 27.78 10.21
N GLU A 306 4.21 26.90 10.55
CA GLU A 306 4.62 25.80 9.66
C GLU A 306 3.54 24.74 9.53
N ALA A 307 2.85 24.40 10.63
CA ALA A 307 1.73 23.45 10.60
C ALA A 307 0.61 23.94 9.68
N LEU A 308 0.19 25.19 9.81
CA LEU A 308 -0.84 25.79 8.96
C LEU A 308 -0.40 25.91 7.49
N ARG A 309 0.88 26.28 7.27
CA ARG A 309 1.46 26.32 5.91
C ARG A 309 1.44 24.94 5.27
N LEU A 310 1.91 23.94 6.00
CA LEU A 310 2.01 22.55 5.49
C LEU A 310 0.63 21.95 5.24
N LYS A 311 -0.36 22.17 6.13
CA LYS A 311 -1.76 21.76 5.89
C LYS A 311 -2.26 22.30 4.55
N ARG A 312 -2.05 23.58 4.23
CA ARG A 312 -2.45 24.18 2.94
C ARG A 312 -1.72 23.56 1.75
N VAL A 313 -0.41 23.32 1.88
CA VAL A 313 0.41 22.69 0.84
C VAL A 313 -0.07 21.27 0.57
N LEU A 314 -0.31 20.49 1.63
CA LEU A 314 -0.77 19.11 1.52
C LEU A 314 -2.18 19.01 0.93
N THR A 315 -3.10 19.89 1.30
CA THR A 315 -4.44 19.94 0.68
C THR A 315 -4.35 20.10 -0.85
N LYS A 316 -3.48 20.99 -1.32
CA LYS A 316 -3.20 21.17 -2.75
C LYS A 316 -2.50 19.97 -3.36
N TYR A 317 -1.55 19.37 -2.66
CA TYR A 317 -0.81 18.18 -3.11
C TYR A 317 -1.74 16.98 -3.32
N PHE A 318 -2.58 16.69 -2.33
CA PHE A 318 -3.55 15.59 -2.43
C PHE A 318 -4.50 15.81 -3.62
N ARG A 319 -5.10 16.98 -3.74
CA ARG A 319 -6.02 17.30 -4.86
C ARG A 319 -5.32 17.22 -6.23
N ASN A 320 -4.18 17.87 -6.39
CA ASN A 320 -3.57 18.05 -7.70
C ASN A 320 -2.72 16.85 -8.14
N ARG A 321 -1.94 16.26 -7.22
CA ARG A 321 -0.98 15.19 -7.53
C ARG A 321 -1.52 13.80 -7.24
N MET A 322 -2.25 13.66 -6.13
CA MET A 322 -2.79 12.36 -5.72
C MET A 322 -4.21 12.11 -6.23
N LYS A 323 -4.91 13.14 -6.76
CA LYS A 323 -6.33 13.06 -7.14
C LYS A 323 -7.21 12.52 -6.01
N LEU A 324 -6.87 12.88 -4.78
CA LEU A 324 -7.58 12.56 -3.55
C LEU A 324 -7.95 13.85 -2.82
N GLU A 325 -8.94 13.78 -1.96
CA GLU A 325 -9.33 14.89 -1.09
C GLU A 325 -9.10 14.55 0.38
N LEU A 326 -8.61 15.52 1.14
CA LEU A 326 -8.55 15.41 2.60
C LEU A 326 -9.93 15.67 3.19
N SER A 327 -10.28 14.92 4.22
CA SER A 327 -11.48 15.19 5.03
C SER A 327 -11.29 16.50 5.80
N GLN A 328 -12.10 17.49 5.49
CA GLN A 328 -12.00 18.80 6.17
C GLN A 328 -12.39 18.70 7.66
N GLU A 329 -13.33 17.83 7.98
CA GLU A 329 -13.81 17.60 9.35
C GLU A 329 -12.79 16.87 10.22
N LYS A 330 -11.87 16.10 9.61
CA LYS A 330 -10.89 15.28 10.31
C LYS A 330 -9.45 15.69 10.00
N THR A 331 -9.24 16.82 9.33
CA THR A 331 -7.89 17.34 9.06
C THR A 331 -7.72 18.66 9.78
N TYR A 332 -7.02 18.63 10.89
CA TYR A 332 -6.82 19.79 11.75
C TYR A 332 -5.38 19.93 12.22
N VAL A 333 -5.10 21.07 12.82
CA VAL A 333 -3.82 21.40 13.45
C VAL A 333 -4.06 21.47 14.95
N THR A 334 -3.29 20.71 15.72
CA THR A 334 -3.43 20.55 17.16
C THR A 334 -2.19 21.06 17.88
N ASP A 335 -2.37 21.85 18.96
CA ASP A 335 -1.31 22.18 19.89
C ASP A 335 -1.17 21.06 20.92
N LEU A 336 -0.04 20.35 20.90
CA LEU A 336 0.21 19.20 21.77
C LEU A 336 0.47 19.56 23.22
N ARG A 337 0.64 20.85 23.54
CA ARG A 337 0.80 21.35 24.93
C ARG A 337 -0.53 21.46 25.65
N THR A 338 -1.62 21.67 24.92
CA THR A 338 -2.96 21.86 25.45
C THR A 338 -3.89 20.68 25.16
N ASN A 339 -3.70 20.02 24.02
CA ASN A 339 -4.53 18.92 23.56
C ASN A 339 -3.66 17.74 23.13
N GLY A 340 -4.12 16.53 23.42
CA GLY A 340 -3.48 15.30 22.93
C GLY A 340 -3.67 15.10 21.42
N ILE A 341 -2.98 14.13 20.85
CA ILE A 341 -3.23 13.61 19.48
C ILE A 341 -4.49 12.75 19.54
N HIS A 342 -5.42 12.93 18.61
CA HIS A 342 -6.71 12.23 18.53
C HIS A 342 -6.65 10.91 17.74
#